data_11b7e0c8a984a0c7ea010f24a07d6cdc
#
_entry.id   11b7e0c8a984a0c7ea010f24a07d6cdc
#
_cell.length_a   1.000
_cell.length_b   1.000
_cell.length_c   1.000
_cell.angle_alpha   90.00
_cell.angle_beta   90.00
_cell.angle_gamma   90.00
#
_symmetry.space_group_name_H-M   'P 1'
#
loop_
_entity.id
_entity.type
_entity.pdbx_description
1 polymer ?
#
loop_
_entity_poly.entity_id
_entity_poly.type
_entity_poly.pdbx_seq_one_letter_code
_entity_poly.pdbx_strand_id
1 'polypeptide(L)'
;MLETKWVLKPCDLNIAKELAYELEIPLCISRVLVSRGIDSISKANDFVDLSLKKLHNPMSLPDAQIVIERISKAIDLQEKIFVWGDYDVDGITSTAIVVTALKKMGANLEYKVPHRMEDGYDIKVHSVDEAIEREAKLLISVDCGIVAFETAAYAKKRGLDLIITDHHHPSDDGKIPDCIGVVNPNRDDPNYPGEHFKNDEFKRYPFDALAGCGIAFKLMLGLAKYRKMSVVPFIDELIEYAALGTVADVAPMFDENRVIVNHGCSVLTNSRKPGVRELLRIAGVKDVTPTTIGFQIGPRINAIGRLADAGTALNLMLAEDDITASMLANQLNNANIKRQQQQEENTLKAIEIVEKTVDFENEHIIVIGDKNWHPGLIGLIAGKVAELFHKPALVCSFKDDGYAKGSCRSVRDFNILDALKSEKAWALFKKRADGSTVCGGHAFAAGFELAIDNLPAMRQALNDYARSIVGEVIKEKIIEVDSKIQFHDLNQKTYNHLLKISPFGGGNVNPLFVTQNAKILEIKSISNGKHCKLKFTDGDGLYISANAWRRGHYSKEFQVNDIVDLVFTMEIDTFTGRNNLILIIEDMKHSSM
;
A
#
# COMPACT_ATOMS: atom_id res chain seq x y z
N MET A 1 -27.46 3.83 -12.94
CA MET A 1 -26.04 4.12 -12.60
C MET A 1 -25.97 5.56 -12.11
N LEU A 2 -25.13 5.86 -11.12
CA LEU A 2 -24.88 7.24 -10.65
C LEU A 2 -24.29 8.06 -11.80
N GLU A 3 -24.75 9.27 -11.98
CA GLU A 3 -24.19 10.19 -12.98
C GLU A 3 -22.76 10.54 -12.57
N THR A 4 -21.80 10.40 -13.48
CA THR A 4 -20.38 10.69 -13.21
C THR A 4 -20.08 12.13 -13.63
N LYS A 5 -19.56 12.95 -12.74
CA LYS A 5 -19.14 14.33 -13.01
C LYS A 5 -17.63 14.41 -13.07
N TRP A 6 -17.09 15.00 -14.13
CA TRP A 6 -15.66 15.26 -14.27
C TRP A 6 -15.33 16.66 -13.83
N VAL A 7 -14.36 16.79 -12.93
CA VAL A 7 -13.94 18.07 -12.38
C VAL A 7 -12.43 18.23 -12.58
N LEU A 8 -12.03 19.30 -13.28
CA LEU A 8 -10.61 19.64 -13.39
C LEU A 8 -10.08 20.13 -12.04
N LYS A 9 -8.96 19.60 -11.60
CA LYS A 9 -8.27 20.09 -10.41
C LYS A 9 -7.87 21.56 -10.58
N PRO A 10 -7.92 22.36 -9.52
CA PRO A 10 -7.44 23.74 -9.55
C PRO A 10 -5.97 23.81 -10.01
N CYS A 11 -5.68 24.73 -10.91
CA CYS A 11 -4.33 24.93 -11.44
C CYS A 11 -4.16 26.40 -11.86
N ASP A 12 -3.10 27.05 -11.37
CA ASP A 12 -2.71 28.37 -11.88
C ASP A 12 -2.10 28.20 -13.27
N LEU A 13 -2.82 28.68 -14.29
CA LEU A 13 -2.41 28.53 -15.70
C LEU A 13 -1.18 29.37 -16.05
N ASN A 14 -0.90 30.47 -15.35
CA ASN A 14 0.25 31.31 -15.63
C ASN A 14 1.52 30.60 -15.14
N ILE A 15 1.49 30.10 -13.92
CA ILE A 15 2.57 29.27 -13.36
C ILE A 15 2.78 28.01 -14.23
N ALA A 16 1.70 27.34 -14.66
CA ALA A 16 1.83 26.16 -15.50
C ALA A 16 2.48 26.47 -16.86
N LYS A 17 2.18 27.62 -17.48
CA LYS A 17 2.83 28.06 -18.73
C LYS A 17 4.29 28.41 -18.52
N GLU A 18 4.63 29.09 -17.43
CA GLU A 18 6.01 29.41 -17.07
C GLU A 18 6.83 28.14 -16.88
N LEU A 19 6.36 27.20 -16.05
CA LEU A 19 7.03 25.91 -15.85
C LEU A 19 7.15 25.09 -17.15
N ALA A 20 6.13 25.11 -18.01
CA ALA A 20 6.18 24.43 -19.29
C ALA A 20 7.28 24.99 -20.19
N TYR A 21 7.45 26.30 -20.22
CA TYR A 21 8.46 26.99 -21.00
C TYR A 21 9.88 26.74 -20.45
N GLU A 22 10.09 26.99 -19.15
CA GLU A 22 11.41 26.91 -18.52
C GLU A 22 11.96 25.48 -18.41
N LEU A 23 11.08 24.49 -18.23
CA LEU A 23 11.46 23.08 -18.12
C LEU A 23 11.37 22.32 -19.45
N GLU A 24 10.97 23.00 -20.53
CA GLU A 24 10.74 22.39 -21.85
C GLU A 24 9.83 21.14 -21.80
N ILE A 25 8.75 21.21 -21.00
CA ILE A 25 7.78 20.12 -20.85
C ILE A 25 6.41 20.50 -21.44
N PRO A 26 5.59 19.53 -21.89
CA PRO A 26 4.23 19.79 -22.35
C PRO A 26 3.37 20.49 -21.28
N LEU A 27 2.52 21.43 -21.71
CA LEU A 27 1.63 22.16 -20.79
C LEU A 27 0.74 21.23 -19.96
N CYS A 28 0.29 20.11 -20.52
CA CYS A 28 -0.51 19.13 -19.78
C CYS A 28 0.27 18.53 -18.60
N ILE A 29 1.59 18.34 -18.73
CA ILE A 29 2.45 17.81 -17.66
C ILE A 29 2.73 18.89 -16.60
N SER A 30 3.02 20.14 -17.01
CA SER A 30 3.21 21.22 -16.03
C SER A 30 1.94 21.52 -15.23
N ARG A 31 0.77 21.39 -15.82
CA ARG A 31 -0.51 21.48 -15.09
C ARG A 31 -0.66 20.40 -14.02
N VAL A 32 -0.22 19.17 -14.31
CA VAL A 32 -0.18 18.10 -13.30
C VAL A 32 0.73 18.49 -12.14
N LEU A 33 1.91 19.04 -12.40
CA LEU A 33 2.83 19.48 -11.35
C LEU A 33 2.20 20.59 -10.49
N VAL A 34 1.67 21.63 -11.12
CA VAL A 34 1.08 22.77 -10.39
C VAL A 34 -0.15 22.34 -9.58
N SER A 35 -1.01 21.48 -10.12
CA SER A 35 -2.17 20.96 -9.38
C SER A 35 -1.78 20.11 -8.14
N ARG A 36 -0.51 19.68 -8.06
CA ARG A 36 0.08 18.95 -6.92
C ARG A 36 0.92 19.85 -5.99
N GLY A 37 0.85 21.18 -6.16
CA GLY A 37 1.60 22.15 -5.35
C GLY A 37 3.06 22.33 -5.76
N ILE A 38 3.48 21.78 -6.90
CA ILE A 38 4.82 21.97 -7.48
C ILE A 38 4.75 23.17 -8.42
N ASP A 39 4.86 24.36 -7.84
CA ASP A 39 4.50 25.64 -8.44
C ASP A 39 5.73 26.53 -8.76
N SER A 40 6.94 25.98 -8.69
CA SER A 40 8.17 26.69 -9.03
C SER A 40 9.19 25.76 -9.68
N ILE A 41 10.11 26.34 -10.45
CA ILE A 41 11.21 25.62 -11.12
C ILE A 41 12.06 24.86 -10.09
N SER A 42 12.34 25.48 -8.93
CA SER A 42 13.10 24.85 -7.87
C SER A 42 12.40 23.59 -7.34
N LYS A 43 11.10 23.69 -7.00
CA LYS A 43 10.30 22.54 -6.56
C LYS A 43 10.19 21.44 -7.63
N ALA A 44 10.07 21.83 -8.90
CA ALA A 44 9.97 20.87 -10.01
C ALA A 44 11.30 20.12 -10.21
N ASN A 45 12.43 20.83 -10.20
CA ASN A 45 13.75 20.20 -10.28
C ASN A 45 14.02 19.29 -9.07
N ASP A 46 13.62 19.73 -7.88
CA ASP A 46 13.72 18.93 -6.67
C ASP A 46 12.86 17.67 -6.72
N PHE A 47 11.64 17.77 -7.25
CA PHE A 47 10.72 16.66 -7.40
C PHE A 47 11.18 15.62 -8.42
N VAL A 48 11.82 16.00 -9.52
CA VAL A 48 12.32 15.05 -10.54
C VAL A 48 13.70 14.47 -10.22
N ASP A 49 14.46 15.08 -9.29
CA ASP A 49 15.72 14.54 -8.82
C ASP A 49 15.48 13.34 -7.89
N LEU A 50 15.72 12.15 -8.41
CA LEU A 50 15.60 10.88 -7.69
C LEU A 50 16.97 10.27 -7.35
N SER A 51 18.01 11.09 -7.22
CA SER A 51 19.34 10.61 -6.84
C SER A 51 19.37 10.04 -5.43
N LEU A 52 20.19 9.01 -5.19
CA LEU A 52 20.39 8.41 -3.85
C LEU A 52 20.92 9.41 -2.83
N LYS A 53 21.43 10.58 -3.27
CA LYS A 53 21.87 11.68 -2.38
C LYS A 53 20.71 12.35 -1.65
N LYS A 54 19.49 12.16 -2.12
CA LYS A 54 18.26 12.65 -1.48
C LYS A 54 17.84 11.82 -0.25
N LEU A 55 18.41 10.64 -0.05
CA LEU A 55 18.17 9.87 1.17
C LEU A 55 18.69 10.64 2.38
N HIS A 56 17.82 10.93 3.33
CA HIS A 56 18.16 11.64 4.55
C HIS A 56 19.15 10.86 5.41
N ASN A 57 19.81 11.54 6.33
CA ASN A 57 20.77 10.89 7.22
C ASN A 57 20.06 9.88 8.13
N PRO A 58 20.39 8.58 8.09
CA PRO A 58 19.74 7.59 8.95
C PRO A 58 19.95 7.84 10.45
N MET A 59 21.01 8.56 10.82
CA MET A 59 21.28 8.91 12.23
C MET A 59 20.31 9.96 12.78
N SER A 60 19.51 10.61 11.95
CA SER A 60 18.45 11.52 12.41
C SER A 60 17.12 10.80 12.70
N LEU A 61 17.01 9.49 12.49
CA LEU A 61 15.88 8.71 12.99
C LEU A 61 15.88 8.70 14.53
N PRO A 62 14.68 8.69 15.15
CA PRO A 62 14.56 8.59 16.60
C PRO A 62 15.31 7.39 17.14
N ASP A 63 16.00 7.54 18.25
CA ASP A 63 16.78 6.50 18.94
C ASP A 63 17.81 5.76 18.07
N ALA A 64 18.06 6.19 16.82
CA ALA A 64 18.97 5.51 15.90
C ALA A 64 20.36 5.27 16.52
N GLN A 65 20.92 6.25 17.23
CA GLN A 65 22.23 6.16 17.85
C GLN A 65 22.30 5.00 18.85
N ILE A 66 21.42 5.01 19.85
CA ILE A 66 21.43 4.00 20.92
C ILE A 66 21.10 2.59 20.39
N VAL A 67 20.19 2.51 19.42
CA VAL A 67 19.81 1.26 18.76
C VAL A 67 20.98 0.68 17.96
N ILE A 68 21.66 1.52 17.15
CA ILE A 68 22.82 1.11 16.35
C ILE A 68 23.97 0.66 17.26
N GLU A 69 24.26 1.39 18.35
CA GLU A 69 25.27 1.00 19.32
C GLU A 69 24.95 -0.35 19.98
N ARG A 70 23.68 -0.57 20.35
CA ARG A 70 23.26 -1.84 20.97
C ARG A 70 23.37 -3.01 19.99
N ILE A 71 22.95 -2.82 18.73
CA ILE A 71 23.07 -3.87 17.70
C ILE A 71 24.55 -4.14 17.40
N SER A 72 25.37 -3.09 17.25
CA SER A 72 26.82 -3.26 17.02
C SER A 72 27.49 -4.03 18.13
N LYS A 73 27.15 -3.73 19.41
CA LYS A 73 27.63 -4.46 20.58
C LYS A 73 27.22 -5.95 20.54
N ALA A 74 25.99 -6.25 20.14
CA ALA A 74 25.52 -7.64 20.03
C ALA A 74 26.33 -8.42 18.98
N ILE A 75 26.63 -7.78 17.84
CA ILE A 75 27.47 -8.36 16.78
C ILE A 75 28.89 -8.64 17.31
N ASP A 76 29.51 -7.64 17.97
CA ASP A 76 30.88 -7.76 18.46
C ASP A 76 31.02 -8.84 19.55
N LEU A 77 30.03 -9.00 20.39
CA LEU A 77 29.98 -10.02 21.46
C LEU A 77 29.40 -11.36 20.99
N GLN A 78 29.01 -11.49 19.74
CA GLN A 78 28.33 -12.67 19.19
C GLN A 78 27.07 -13.07 19.98
N GLU A 79 26.40 -12.07 20.60
CA GLU A 79 25.12 -12.28 21.27
C GLU A 79 24.08 -12.69 20.23
N LYS A 80 23.23 -13.67 20.60
CA LYS A 80 22.14 -14.08 19.71
C LYS A 80 21.10 -12.99 19.61
N ILE A 81 20.81 -12.55 18.37
CA ILE A 81 19.78 -11.59 18.02
C ILE A 81 18.59 -12.35 17.47
N PHE A 82 17.37 -12.06 17.97
CA PHE A 82 16.14 -12.60 17.42
C PHE A 82 15.34 -11.48 16.73
N VAL A 83 15.03 -11.64 15.44
CA VAL A 83 14.27 -10.67 14.65
C VAL A 83 12.83 -11.15 14.51
N TRP A 84 11.88 -10.32 14.95
CA TRP A 84 10.45 -10.57 14.86
C TRP A 84 9.81 -9.58 13.90
N GLY A 85 9.27 -10.08 12.76
CA GLY A 85 8.59 -9.26 11.76
C GLY A 85 7.08 -9.23 11.88
N ASP A 86 6.41 -8.58 10.90
CA ASP A 86 4.99 -8.77 10.63
C ASP A 86 4.78 -9.71 9.42
N TYR A 87 3.54 -10.19 9.23
CA TYR A 87 3.19 -11.23 8.27
C TYR A 87 2.83 -10.72 6.87
N ASP A 88 2.76 -9.41 6.65
CA ASP A 88 2.47 -8.83 5.33
C ASP A 88 3.74 -8.52 4.53
N VAL A 89 3.60 -7.91 3.35
CA VAL A 89 4.77 -7.66 2.48
C VAL A 89 5.75 -6.72 3.14
N ASP A 90 5.28 -5.69 3.87
CA ASP A 90 6.18 -4.73 4.51
C ASP A 90 6.96 -5.39 5.65
N GLY A 91 6.29 -6.13 6.54
CA GLY A 91 6.95 -6.86 7.61
C GLY A 91 7.91 -7.96 7.10
N ILE A 92 7.52 -8.69 6.03
CA ILE A 92 8.38 -9.70 5.40
C ILE A 92 9.64 -9.05 4.79
N THR A 93 9.49 -7.94 4.07
CA THR A 93 10.63 -7.25 3.45
C THR A 93 11.49 -6.51 4.49
N SER A 94 10.89 -5.94 5.53
CA SER A 94 11.59 -5.39 6.69
C SER A 94 12.48 -6.43 7.36
N THR A 95 11.92 -7.62 7.61
CA THR A 95 12.67 -8.75 8.17
C THR A 95 13.79 -9.19 7.25
N ALA A 96 13.53 -9.32 5.94
CA ALA A 96 14.53 -9.70 4.96
C ALA A 96 15.69 -8.68 4.90
N ILE A 97 15.41 -7.38 4.99
CA ILE A 97 16.42 -6.31 5.04
C ILE A 97 17.33 -6.47 6.27
N VAL A 98 16.74 -6.59 7.46
CA VAL A 98 17.49 -6.67 8.71
C VAL A 98 18.31 -7.96 8.75
N VAL A 99 17.71 -9.10 8.39
CA VAL A 99 18.38 -10.41 8.37
C VAL A 99 19.56 -10.41 7.38
N THR A 100 19.34 -9.91 6.15
CA THR A 100 20.39 -9.85 5.12
C THR A 100 21.56 -8.97 5.56
N ALA A 101 21.26 -7.78 6.10
CA ALA A 101 22.30 -6.86 6.57
C ALA A 101 23.09 -7.41 7.77
N LEU A 102 22.40 -7.96 8.76
CA LEU A 102 23.03 -8.51 9.96
C LEU A 102 23.86 -9.77 9.65
N LYS A 103 23.39 -10.67 8.77
CA LYS A 103 24.18 -11.81 8.27
C LYS A 103 25.49 -11.33 7.62
N LYS A 104 25.40 -10.32 6.76
CA LYS A 104 26.58 -9.73 6.09
C LYS A 104 27.56 -9.09 7.06
N MET A 105 27.11 -8.64 8.21
CA MET A 105 27.93 -8.09 9.30
C MET A 105 28.45 -9.17 10.27
N GLY A 106 28.13 -10.45 10.05
CA GLY A 106 28.58 -11.58 10.87
C GLY A 106 27.81 -11.77 12.18
N ALA A 107 26.59 -11.29 12.28
CA ALA A 107 25.76 -11.46 13.46
C ALA A 107 25.31 -12.91 13.65
N ASN A 108 25.23 -13.35 14.92
CA ASN A 108 24.53 -14.57 15.32
C ASN A 108 23.04 -14.25 15.45
N LEU A 109 22.21 -14.71 14.50
CA LEU A 109 20.80 -14.33 14.46
C LEU A 109 19.86 -15.46 14.10
N GLU A 110 18.66 -15.40 14.66
CA GLU A 110 17.47 -16.13 14.23
C GLU A 110 16.34 -15.14 13.94
N TYR A 111 15.31 -15.58 13.21
CA TYR A 111 14.22 -14.71 12.80
C TYR A 111 12.91 -15.48 12.66
N LYS A 112 11.80 -14.75 12.81
CA LYS A 112 10.45 -15.27 12.61
C LYS A 112 9.51 -14.15 12.15
N VAL A 113 8.52 -14.53 11.34
CA VAL A 113 7.31 -13.74 11.11
C VAL A 113 6.13 -14.49 11.75
N PRO A 114 5.18 -13.79 12.39
CA PRO A 114 4.07 -14.41 13.09
C PRO A 114 3.09 -15.10 12.13
N HIS A 115 2.39 -16.11 12.61
CA HIS A 115 1.27 -16.69 11.92
C HIS A 115 0.01 -15.83 12.15
N ARG A 116 -0.54 -15.25 11.10
CA ARG A 116 -1.64 -14.27 11.16
C ARG A 116 -2.86 -14.69 11.98
N MET A 117 -3.21 -15.99 11.96
CA MET A 117 -4.40 -16.51 12.64
C MET A 117 -4.13 -16.98 14.07
N GLU A 118 -2.92 -17.43 14.37
CA GLU A 118 -2.52 -17.98 15.66
C GLU A 118 -1.89 -16.91 16.55
N ASP A 119 -0.85 -16.25 16.07
CA ASP A 119 -0.14 -15.21 16.82
C ASP A 119 -0.87 -13.85 16.75
N GLY A 120 -1.58 -13.59 15.64
CA GLY A 120 -2.27 -12.32 15.36
C GLY A 120 -1.29 -11.24 14.88
N TYR A 121 -1.69 -9.98 15.02
CA TYR A 121 -0.89 -8.81 14.71
C TYR A 121 -0.09 -8.36 15.92
N ASP A 122 1.06 -7.72 15.67
CA ASP A 122 1.96 -7.11 16.66
C ASP A 122 2.83 -8.11 17.45
N ILE A 123 3.88 -7.57 18.07
CA ILE A 123 4.74 -8.32 18.99
C ILE A 123 4.04 -8.49 20.36
N LYS A 124 4.02 -9.70 20.90
CA LYS A 124 3.31 -10.04 22.14
C LYS A 124 4.22 -10.70 23.15
N VAL A 125 3.71 -10.91 24.37
CA VAL A 125 4.43 -11.55 25.47
C VAL A 125 5.05 -12.90 25.07
N HIS A 126 4.33 -13.74 24.31
CA HIS A 126 4.86 -15.03 23.85
C HIS A 126 6.07 -14.89 22.91
N SER A 127 6.18 -13.77 22.17
CA SER A 127 7.35 -13.50 21.32
C SER A 127 8.62 -13.29 22.16
N VAL A 128 8.46 -12.71 23.36
CA VAL A 128 9.56 -12.57 24.34
C VAL A 128 9.96 -13.92 24.91
N ASP A 129 8.99 -14.76 25.26
CA ASP A 129 9.27 -16.12 25.76
C ASP A 129 9.98 -16.96 24.69
N GLU A 130 9.52 -16.90 23.44
CA GLU A 130 10.18 -17.59 22.31
C GLU A 130 11.61 -17.09 22.08
N ALA A 131 11.85 -15.78 22.18
CA ALA A 131 13.20 -15.23 22.06
C ALA A 131 14.13 -15.74 23.19
N ILE A 132 13.61 -15.83 24.42
CA ILE A 132 14.36 -16.35 25.56
C ILE A 132 14.65 -17.85 25.41
N GLU A 133 13.66 -18.65 25.00
CA GLU A 133 13.82 -20.07 24.71
C GLU A 133 14.90 -20.36 23.67
N ARG A 134 15.04 -19.43 22.70
CA ARG A 134 16.09 -19.45 21.68
C ARG A 134 17.42 -18.86 22.16
N GLU A 135 17.54 -18.52 23.45
CA GLU A 135 18.73 -17.93 24.07
C GLU A 135 19.13 -16.55 23.53
N ALA A 136 18.19 -15.80 22.94
CA ALA A 136 18.44 -14.46 22.46
C ALA A 136 18.77 -13.48 23.61
N LYS A 137 19.67 -12.55 23.35
CA LYS A 137 20.01 -11.44 24.24
C LYS A 137 19.43 -10.12 23.76
N LEU A 138 19.07 -10.07 22.48
CA LEU A 138 18.47 -8.91 21.84
C LEU A 138 17.30 -9.38 20.96
N LEU A 139 16.14 -8.79 21.18
CA LEU A 139 14.94 -8.94 20.34
C LEU A 139 14.75 -7.65 19.54
N ILE A 140 14.62 -7.76 18.23
CA ILE A 140 14.34 -6.62 17.33
C ILE A 140 13.00 -6.88 16.67
N SER A 141 12.00 -6.02 16.92
CA SER A 141 10.76 -6.04 16.15
C SER A 141 10.89 -5.13 14.91
N VAL A 142 10.31 -5.57 13.81
CA VAL A 142 10.30 -4.81 12.56
C VAL A 142 8.88 -4.72 12.03
N ASP A 143 8.47 -3.49 11.68
CA ASP A 143 7.13 -3.18 11.17
C ASP A 143 6.00 -3.45 12.18
N CYS A 144 6.32 -3.47 13.46
CA CYS A 144 5.36 -3.64 14.55
C CYS A 144 5.98 -3.22 15.89
N GLY A 145 5.12 -2.95 16.89
CA GLY A 145 5.54 -2.79 18.27
C GLY A 145 5.35 -1.41 18.87
N ILE A 146 4.96 -0.38 18.11
CA ILE A 146 4.83 1.00 18.64
C ILE A 146 3.82 1.13 19.79
N VAL A 147 2.87 0.21 19.89
CA VAL A 147 1.88 0.15 20.98
C VAL A 147 2.05 -1.07 21.89
N ALA A 148 3.17 -1.78 21.81
CA ALA A 148 3.44 -3.03 22.54
C ALA A 148 3.95 -2.78 23.97
N PHE A 149 3.26 -1.95 24.77
CA PHE A 149 3.67 -1.54 26.12
C PHE A 149 3.85 -2.72 27.09
N GLU A 150 2.89 -3.63 27.09
CA GLU A 150 2.92 -4.84 27.95
C GLU A 150 4.12 -5.72 27.59
N THR A 151 4.34 -5.92 26.30
CA THR A 151 5.44 -6.74 25.79
C THR A 151 6.79 -6.14 26.15
N ALA A 152 6.95 -4.82 26.03
CA ALA A 152 8.17 -4.11 26.42
C ALA A 152 8.44 -4.23 27.92
N ALA A 153 7.42 -4.00 28.75
CA ALA A 153 7.54 -4.15 30.19
C ALA A 153 7.89 -5.61 30.59
N TYR A 154 7.32 -6.58 29.89
CA TYR A 154 7.63 -7.99 30.12
C TYR A 154 9.05 -8.34 29.69
N ALA A 155 9.53 -7.90 28.53
CA ALA A 155 10.90 -8.10 28.07
C ALA A 155 11.90 -7.54 29.09
N LYS A 156 11.68 -6.32 29.56
CA LYS A 156 12.50 -5.67 30.60
C LYS A 156 12.53 -6.47 31.89
N LYS A 157 11.36 -6.97 32.35
CA LYS A 157 11.26 -7.83 33.55
C LYS A 157 12.02 -9.15 33.37
N ARG A 158 12.05 -9.72 32.18
CA ARG A 158 12.73 -10.98 31.86
C ARG A 158 14.22 -10.79 31.57
N GLY A 159 14.73 -9.55 31.51
CA GLY A 159 16.12 -9.22 31.22
C GLY A 159 16.51 -9.43 29.75
N LEU A 160 15.55 -9.33 28.83
CA LEU A 160 15.76 -9.36 27.39
C LEU A 160 15.73 -7.93 26.85
N ASP A 161 16.81 -7.53 26.18
CA ASP A 161 16.86 -6.24 25.49
C ASP A 161 15.90 -6.25 24.29
N LEU A 162 15.05 -5.22 24.20
CA LEU A 162 14.10 -5.05 23.11
C LEU A 162 14.39 -3.75 22.34
N ILE A 163 14.42 -3.84 21.01
CA ILE A 163 14.42 -2.73 20.06
C ILE A 163 13.16 -2.83 19.23
N ILE A 164 12.48 -1.72 19.05
CA ILE A 164 11.29 -1.61 18.21
C ILE A 164 11.61 -0.75 16.99
N THR A 165 11.32 -1.24 15.78
CA THR A 165 11.31 -0.45 14.55
C THR A 165 9.93 -0.53 13.91
N ASP A 166 9.27 0.61 13.75
CA ASP A 166 7.88 0.68 13.33
C ASP A 166 7.58 2.00 12.63
N HIS A 167 6.56 2.04 11.79
CA HIS A 167 6.09 3.23 11.09
C HIS A 167 4.64 3.58 11.44
N HIS A 168 3.95 2.73 12.17
CA HIS A 168 2.57 2.98 12.59
C HIS A 168 2.48 4.15 13.56
N HIS A 169 1.30 4.75 13.67
CA HIS A 169 1.08 5.86 14.60
C HIS A 169 1.16 5.38 16.05
N PRO A 170 1.85 6.15 16.91
CA PRO A 170 1.81 5.92 18.37
C PRO A 170 0.39 5.99 18.92
N SER A 171 0.22 5.59 20.18
CA SER A 171 -1.04 5.78 20.91
C SER A 171 -1.45 7.26 20.97
N ASP A 172 -2.76 7.54 21.09
CA ASP A 172 -3.33 8.90 21.09
C ASP A 172 -2.73 9.82 22.18
N ASP A 173 -2.16 9.26 23.26
CA ASP A 173 -1.49 9.99 24.34
C ASP A 173 0.01 10.22 24.06
N GLY A 174 0.51 9.84 22.89
CA GLY A 174 1.90 10.01 22.45
C GLY A 174 2.92 9.15 23.18
N LYS A 175 2.49 8.24 24.06
CA LYS A 175 3.41 7.34 24.75
C LYS A 175 4.04 6.33 23.81
N ILE A 176 5.24 5.91 24.15
CA ILE A 176 6.00 4.85 23.47
C ILE A 176 6.40 3.76 24.48
N PRO A 177 6.61 2.50 24.03
CA PRO A 177 7.09 1.41 24.88
C PRO A 177 8.44 1.71 25.53
N ASP A 178 8.60 1.36 26.81
CA ASP A 178 9.85 1.49 27.55
C ASP A 178 10.80 0.29 27.24
N CYS A 179 11.69 0.51 26.28
CA CYS A 179 12.67 -0.47 25.80
C CYS A 179 14.02 0.21 25.49
N ILE A 180 14.98 -0.50 24.88
CA ILE A 180 16.29 0.07 24.52
C ILE A 180 16.13 1.28 23.59
N GLY A 181 15.23 1.19 22.62
CA GLY A 181 14.92 2.29 21.71
C GLY A 181 13.78 1.93 20.76
N VAL A 182 13.08 2.97 20.31
CA VAL A 182 11.94 2.89 19.38
C VAL A 182 12.25 3.74 18.16
N VAL A 183 12.62 3.12 17.06
CA VAL A 183 12.89 3.78 15.78
C VAL A 183 11.59 3.93 15.01
N ASN A 184 10.95 5.08 15.15
CA ASN A 184 9.70 5.40 14.46
C ASN A 184 9.63 6.92 14.18
N PRO A 185 9.63 7.37 12.92
CA PRO A 185 9.62 8.79 12.58
C PRO A 185 8.28 9.48 12.89
N ASN A 186 7.21 8.72 13.15
CA ASN A 186 5.89 9.23 13.55
C ASN A 186 5.77 9.57 15.04
N ARG A 187 6.86 9.39 15.82
CA ARG A 187 6.90 9.79 17.23
C ARG A 187 6.79 11.31 17.35
N ASP A 188 5.97 11.75 18.28
CA ASP A 188 5.79 13.16 18.64
C ASP A 188 6.12 13.37 20.13
N ASP A 189 7.21 12.79 20.61
CA ASP A 189 7.64 12.97 21.99
C ASP A 189 8.57 14.19 22.15
N PRO A 190 8.52 14.89 23.30
CA PRO A 190 9.27 16.12 23.55
C PRO A 190 10.79 15.89 23.63
N ASN A 191 11.24 14.66 23.77
CA ASN A 191 12.67 14.28 23.82
C ASN A 191 13.22 13.90 22.45
N TYR A 192 12.43 14.07 21.40
CA TYR A 192 12.87 13.81 20.04
C TYR A 192 13.16 15.11 19.27
N PRO A 193 14.38 15.30 18.80
CA PRO A 193 15.53 14.41 18.78
C PRO A 193 16.24 14.38 20.16
N GLY A 194 16.58 13.17 20.65
CA GLY A 194 17.22 13.01 21.96
C GLY A 194 18.47 13.87 22.17
N GLU A 195 18.89 14.01 23.44
CA GLU A 195 20.03 14.87 23.91
C GLU A 195 21.38 14.65 23.19
N HIS A 196 21.48 13.63 22.33
CA HIS A 196 22.72 13.27 21.63
C HIS A 196 23.04 14.11 20.39
N PHE A 197 22.07 14.91 19.89
CA PHE A 197 22.31 15.82 18.76
C PHE A 197 22.66 17.23 19.25
N LYS A 198 23.95 17.46 19.50
CA LYS A 198 24.45 18.76 19.92
C LYS A 198 24.47 19.85 18.84
N ASN A 199 24.11 19.53 17.61
CA ASN A 199 24.03 20.46 16.49
C ASN A 199 22.61 20.67 16.05
N ASP A 200 22.13 21.92 16.07
CA ASP A 200 20.77 22.40 15.76
C ASP A 200 20.24 22.05 14.35
N GLU A 201 21.01 21.40 13.49
CA GLU A 201 20.66 21.12 12.10
C GLU A 201 19.65 19.98 11.91
N PHE A 202 19.42 19.10 12.91
CA PHE A 202 18.58 17.92 12.75
C PHE A 202 17.63 17.73 13.94
N LYS A 203 16.67 18.62 14.11
CA LYS A 203 15.71 18.57 15.23
C LYS A 203 14.62 17.49 15.09
N ARG A 204 14.37 16.96 13.89
CA ARG A 204 13.39 15.89 13.61
C ARG A 204 13.78 15.19 12.31
N TYR A 205 13.47 13.91 12.19
CA TYR A 205 13.59 13.23 10.89
C TYR A 205 12.67 13.93 9.88
N PRO A 206 13.17 14.36 8.73
CA PRO A 206 12.42 15.27 7.87
C PRO A 206 11.25 14.61 7.12
N PHE A 207 11.18 13.28 7.11
CA PHE A 207 10.16 12.53 6.40
C PHE A 207 9.57 11.40 7.27
N ASP A 208 8.32 11.54 7.70
CA ASP A 208 7.62 10.64 8.62
C ASP A 208 6.84 9.50 7.92
N ALA A 209 6.72 9.54 6.58
CA ALA A 209 5.90 8.60 5.82
C ALA A 209 6.69 7.44 5.18
N LEU A 210 7.82 7.04 5.78
CA LEU A 210 8.49 5.79 5.42
C LEU A 210 7.62 4.60 5.82
N ALA A 211 7.57 3.55 4.98
CA ALA A 211 7.08 2.23 5.38
C ALA A 211 8.06 1.55 6.35
N GLY A 212 7.66 0.48 7.04
CA GLY A 212 8.51 -0.28 7.95
C GLY A 212 9.80 -0.76 7.31
N CYS A 213 9.74 -1.25 6.06
CA CYS A 213 10.93 -1.64 5.28
C CYS A 213 11.84 -0.46 4.94
N GLY A 214 11.30 0.74 4.76
CA GLY A 214 12.06 1.96 4.59
C GLY A 214 12.86 2.31 5.85
N ILE A 215 12.25 2.18 7.02
CA ILE A 215 12.90 2.39 8.32
C ILE A 215 13.99 1.34 8.55
N ALA A 216 13.69 0.06 8.33
CA ALA A 216 14.64 -1.03 8.42
C ALA A 216 15.84 -0.81 7.48
N PHE A 217 15.59 -0.41 6.23
CA PHE A 217 16.63 -0.06 5.26
C PHE A 217 17.54 1.06 5.77
N LYS A 218 16.96 2.17 6.21
CA LYS A 218 17.70 3.32 6.74
C LYS A 218 18.52 2.95 7.97
N LEU A 219 17.94 2.20 8.92
CA LEU A 219 18.64 1.76 10.12
C LEU A 219 19.86 0.89 9.78
N MET A 220 19.72 -0.04 8.84
CA MET A 220 20.84 -0.91 8.42
C MET A 220 21.93 -0.13 7.67
N LEU A 221 21.59 0.91 6.91
CA LEU A 221 22.58 1.83 6.33
C LEU A 221 23.33 2.62 7.41
N GLY A 222 22.61 3.08 8.44
CA GLY A 222 23.19 3.75 9.60
C GLY A 222 24.17 2.85 10.36
N LEU A 223 23.78 1.60 10.60
CA LEU A 223 24.62 0.60 11.25
C LEU A 223 25.89 0.29 10.43
N ALA A 224 25.77 0.12 9.10
CA ALA A 224 26.91 -0.09 8.21
C ALA A 224 27.90 1.09 8.30
N LYS A 225 27.39 2.32 8.26
CA LYS A 225 28.20 3.54 8.40
C LYS A 225 28.89 3.63 9.77
N TYR A 226 28.16 3.33 10.86
CA TYR A 226 28.71 3.31 12.22
C TYR A 226 29.86 2.31 12.36
N ARG A 227 29.70 1.13 11.78
CA ARG A 227 30.71 0.07 11.73
C ARG A 227 31.82 0.33 10.69
N LYS A 228 31.87 1.54 10.10
CA LYS A 228 32.86 1.95 9.09
C LYS A 228 32.90 1.06 7.84
N MET A 229 31.79 0.45 7.50
CA MET A 229 31.63 -0.33 6.28
C MET A 229 31.18 0.57 5.12
N SER A 230 31.51 0.17 3.88
CA SER A 230 30.96 0.84 2.70
C SER A 230 29.44 0.66 2.64
N VAL A 231 28.69 1.76 2.48
CA VAL A 231 27.21 1.74 2.45
C VAL A 231 26.68 1.27 1.10
N VAL A 232 27.42 1.50 0.01
CA VAL A 232 26.96 1.19 -1.36
C VAL A 232 26.55 -0.26 -1.54
N PRO A 233 27.33 -1.29 -1.12
CA PRO A 233 26.91 -2.67 -1.25
C PRO A 233 25.63 -3.02 -0.46
N PHE A 234 25.32 -2.28 0.63
CA PHE A 234 24.08 -2.46 1.38
C PHE A 234 22.90 -1.84 0.63
N ILE A 235 23.09 -0.65 0.02
CA ILE A 235 22.06 -0.05 -0.81
C ILE A 235 21.69 -1.01 -1.95
N ASP A 236 22.66 -1.47 -2.73
CA ASP A 236 22.45 -2.34 -3.89
C ASP A 236 21.72 -3.65 -3.51
N GLU A 237 21.99 -4.18 -2.30
CA GLU A 237 21.45 -5.44 -1.85
C GLU A 237 20.06 -5.33 -1.19
N LEU A 238 19.77 -4.20 -0.56
CA LEU A 238 18.58 -4.05 0.30
C LEU A 238 17.46 -3.22 -0.35
N ILE A 239 17.79 -2.32 -1.29
CA ILE A 239 16.84 -1.34 -1.84
C ILE A 239 15.68 -2.02 -2.60
N GLU A 240 15.90 -3.19 -3.17
CA GLU A 240 14.83 -3.93 -3.86
C GLU A 240 13.75 -4.42 -2.87
N TYR A 241 14.12 -4.84 -1.67
CA TYR A 241 13.17 -5.20 -0.62
C TYR A 241 12.45 -3.96 -0.09
N ALA A 242 13.18 -2.87 0.13
CA ALA A 242 12.59 -1.60 0.56
C ALA A 242 11.54 -1.09 -0.44
N ALA A 243 11.79 -1.21 -1.75
CA ALA A 243 10.81 -0.83 -2.77
C ALA A 243 9.57 -1.74 -2.78
N LEU A 244 9.76 -3.06 -2.59
CA LEU A 244 8.64 -4.01 -2.52
C LEU A 244 7.69 -3.68 -1.37
N GLY A 245 8.22 -3.50 -0.15
CA GLY A 245 7.41 -3.18 1.02
C GLY A 245 6.76 -1.80 0.88
N THR A 246 7.53 -0.76 0.53
CA THR A 246 7.02 0.62 0.36
C THR A 246 5.81 0.70 -0.59
N VAL A 247 5.87 0.00 -1.72
CA VAL A 247 4.75 -0.02 -2.68
C VAL A 247 3.59 -0.86 -2.17
N ALA A 248 3.86 -2.01 -1.54
CA ALA A 248 2.82 -2.92 -1.07
C ALA A 248 2.04 -2.39 0.13
N ASP A 249 2.69 -1.60 0.99
CA ASP A 249 2.08 -0.87 2.09
C ASP A 249 1.33 0.40 1.64
N VAL A 250 1.40 0.72 0.34
CA VAL A 250 0.78 1.92 -0.24
C VAL A 250 1.34 3.22 0.38
N ALA A 251 2.58 3.20 0.85
CA ALA A 251 3.24 4.36 1.40
C ALA A 251 3.27 5.53 0.39
N PRO A 252 3.15 6.79 0.84
CA PRO A 252 3.07 7.94 -0.06
C PRO A 252 4.32 8.08 -0.94
N MET A 253 4.13 8.25 -2.25
CA MET A 253 5.21 8.43 -3.24
C MET A 253 5.75 9.86 -3.23
N PHE A 254 6.27 10.27 -2.07
CA PHE A 254 6.97 11.53 -1.86
C PHE A 254 8.38 11.28 -1.32
N ASP A 255 9.22 12.31 -1.34
CA ASP A 255 10.55 12.35 -0.72
C ASP A 255 11.35 11.04 -0.93
N GLU A 256 11.87 10.43 0.14
CA GLU A 256 12.69 9.21 0.10
C GLU A 256 11.97 7.99 -0.50
N ASN A 257 10.65 7.86 -0.31
CA ASN A 257 9.89 6.75 -0.90
C ASN A 257 9.98 6.75 -2.42
N ARG A 258 9.99 7.93 -3.06
CA ARG A 258 10.19 8.03 -4.52
C ARG A 258 11.57 7.55 -4.93
N VAL A 259 12.61 7.95 -4.18
CA VAL A 259 14.00 7.53 -4.43
C VAL A 259 14.14 6.03 -4.26
N ILE A 260 13.66 5.48 -3.15
CA ILE A 260 13.69 4.04 -2.84
C ILE A 260 12.98 3.23 -3.92
N VAL A 261 11.76 3.63 -4.28
CA VAL A 261 10.95 2.89 -5.26
C VAL A 261 11.53 3.00 -6.66
N ASN A 262 12.02 4.17 -7.08
CA ASN A 262 12.63 4.35 -8.39
C ASN A 262 13.86 3.45 -8.59
N HIS A 263 14.81 3.50 -7.65
CA HIS A 263 16.01 2.68 -7.72
C HIS A 263 15.71 1.20 -7.47
N GLY A 264 14.85 0.90 -6.49
CA GLY A 264 14.50 -0.46 -6.16
C GLY A 264 13.77 -1.19 -7.29
N CYS A 265 12.89 -0.55 -8.04
CA CYS A 265 12.25 -1.14 -9.23
C CYS A 265 13.28 -1.52 -10.29
N SER A 266 14.30 -0.68 -10.51
CA SER A 266 15.39 -0.97 -11.45
C SER A 266 16.23 -2.17 -10.99
N VAL A 267 16.55 -2.25 -9.68
CA VAL A 267 17.31 -3.39 -9.12
C VAL A 267 16.44 -4.66 -9.16
N LEU A 268 15.16 -4.58 -8.80
CA LEU A 268 14.21 -5.71 -8.87
C LEU A 268 14.13 -6.31 -10.28
N THR A 269 14.02 -5.47 -11.31
CA THR A 269 13.98 -5.90 -12.71
C THR A 269 15.19 -6.77 -13.08
N ASN A 270 16.35 -6.48 -12.49
CA ASN A 270 17.62 -7.16 -12.74
C ASN A 270 18.12 -7.94 -11.51
N SER A 271 17.22 -8.34 -10.61
CA SER A 271 17.59 -8.96 -9.35
C SER A 271 18.45 -10.21 -9.54
N ARG A 272 19.48 -10.33 -8.70
CA ARG A 272 20.36 -11.48 -8.64
C ARG A 272 19.94 -12.51 -7.59
N LYS A 273 18.98 -12.15 -6.74
CA LYS A 273 18.46 -13.03 -5.68
C LYS A 273 17.59 -14.14 -6.28
N PRO A 274 17.88 -15.42 -6.00
CA PRO A 274 17.09 -16.54 -6.54
C PRO A 274 15.60 -16.40 -6.26
N GLY A 275 15.22 -16.06 -5.01
CA GLY A 275 13.82 -15.94 -4.61
C GLY A 275 13.07 -14.83 -5.35
N VAL A 276 13.70 -13.67 -5.53
CA VAL A 276 13.10 -12.54 -6.28
C VAL A 276 12.95 -12.90 -7.75
N ARG A 277 13.99 -13.48 -8.39
CA ARG A 277 13.93 -13.91 -9.80
C ARG A 277 12.79 -14.91 -10.05
N GLU A 278 12.67 -15.91 -9.19
CA GLU A 278 11.63 -16.92 -9.34
C GLU A 278 10.23 -16.34 -9.12
N LEU A 279 10.07 -15.41 -8.17
CA LEU A 279 8.81 -14.71 -7.94
C LEU A 279 8.40 -13.88 -9.17
N LEU A 280 9.33 -13.15 -9.79
CA LEU A 280 9.10 -12.38 -11.01
C LEU A 280 8.75 -13.30 -12.19
N ARG A 281 9.49 -14.40 -12.35
CA ARG A 281 9.24 -15.39 -13.40
C ARG A 281 7.83 -15.97 -13.33
N ILE A 282 7.39 -16.40 -12.13
CA ILE A 282 6.05 -16.96 -11.92
C ILE A 282 4.96 -15.90 -12.07
N ALA A 283 5.24 -14.64 -11.67
CA ALA A 283 4.32 -13.53 -11.85
C ALA A 283 4.21 -13.08 -13.32
N GLY A 284 5.11 -13.53 -14.20
CA GLY A 284 5.17 -13.11 -15.60
C GLY A 284 5.62 -11.64 -15.75
N VAL A 285 6.36 -11.10 -14.77
CA VAL A 285 6.82 -9.71 -14.75
C VAL A 285 8.22 -9.65 -15.36
N LYS A 286 8.38 -8.87 -16.43
CA LYS A 286 9.67 -8.58 -17.07
C LYS A 286 10.26 -7.27 -16.55
N ASP A 287 9.45 -6.22 -16.53
CA ASP A 287 9.84 -4.90 -16.07
C ASP A 287 9.07 -4.59 -14.77
N VAL A 288 9.79 -4.33 -13.70
CA VAL A 288 9.17 -4.05 -12.40
C VAL A 288 8.81 -2.57 -12.31
N THR A 289 7.55 -2.32 -11.99
CA THR A 289 6.97 -1.00 -11.76
C THR A 289 6.16 -1.02 -10.47
N PRO A 290 5.80 0.12 -9.88
CA PRO A 290 4.88 0.14 -8.73
C PRO A 290 3.58 -0.60 -9.01
N THR A 291 3.03 -0.51 -10.23
CA THR A 291 1.83 -1.23 -10.63
C THR A 291 2.03 -2.75 -10.59
N THR A 292 3.14 -3.27 -11.13
CA THR A 292 3.41 -4.72 -11.09
C THR A 292 3.69 -5.21 -9.67
N ILE A 293 4.33 -4.40 -8.83
CA ILE A 293 4.49 -4.71 -7.41
C ILE A 293 3.12 -4.82 -6.73
N GLY A 294 2.29 -3.78 -6.83
CA GLY A 294 1.00 -3.72 -6.13
C GLY A 294 -0.03 -4.77 -6.59
N PHE A 295 -0.03 -5.13 -7.89
CA PHE A 295 -1.07 -5.99 -8.46
C PHE A 295 -0.63 -7.40 -8.84
N GLN A 296 0.69 -7.65 -8.97
CA GLN A 296 1.18 -8.96 -9.40
C GLN A 296 2.12 -9.59 -8.37
N ILE A 297 3.10 -8.87 -7.83
CA ILE A 297 4.10 -9.40 -6.91
C ILE A 297 3.58 -9.44 -5.48
N GLY A 298 3.18 -8.29 -4.91
CA GLY A 298 2.69 -8.16 -3.54
C GLY A 298 1.52 -9.10 -3.21
N PRO A 299 0.49 -9.24 -4.08
CA PRO A 299 -0.60 -10.19 -3.85
C PRO A 299 -0.17 -11.64 -3.69
N ARG A 300 0.95 -12.09 -4.33
CA ARG A 300 1.49 -13.44 -4.17
C ARG A 300 2.14 -13.62 -2.80
N ILE A 301 2.91 -12.64 -2.36
CA ILE A 301 3.54 -12.62 -1.03
C ILE A 301 2.44 -12.61 0.05
N ASN A 302 1.47 -11.69 -0.05
CA ASN A 302 0.37 -11.58 0.91
C ASN A 302 -0.59 -12.77 0.96
N ALA A 303 -0.70 -13.53 -0.14
CA ALA A 303 -1.67 -14.64 -0.21
C ALA A 303 -1.32 -15.77 0.75
N ILE A 304 -0.02 -16.07 0.92
CA ILE A 304 0.41 -17.17 1.79
C ILE A 304 0.08 -16.85 3.26
N GLY A 305 0.34 -15.63 3.74
CA GLY A 305 0.00 -15.19 5.09
C GLY A 305 -1.50 -15.11 5.39
N ARG A 306 -2.37 -15.14 4.35
CA ARG A 306 -3.84 -15.19 4.52
C ARG A 306 -4.38 -16.61 4.65
N LEU A 307 -3.73 -17.59 4.05
CA LEU A 307 -4.21 -18.97 3.89
C LEU A 307 -3.30 -20.02 4.55
N ALA A 308 -2.05 -19.66 4.88
CA ALA A 308 -1.03 -20.52 5.43
C ALA A 308 0.04 -19.70 6.19
N ASP A 309 1.26 -20.25 6.34
CA ASP A 309 2.37 -19.63 7.07
C ASP A 309 3.11 -18.56 6.22
N ALA A 310 3.14 -17.32 6.73
CA ALA A 310 3.87 -16.20 6.12
C ALA A 310 5.40 -16.41 6.07
N GLY A 311 5.95 -17.27 6.94
CA GLY A 311 7.37 -17.66 6.94
C GLY A 311 7.84 -18.22 5.61
N THR A 312 6.95 -18.85 4.83
CA THR A 312 7.24 -19.32 3.48
C THR A 312 7.66 -18.16 2.54
N ALA A 313 7.03 -17.00 2.65
CA ALA A 313 7.37 -15.84 1.83
C ALA A 313 8.71 -15.23 2.27
N LEU A 314 8.98 -15.13 3.57
CA LEU A 314 10.28 -14.69 4.07
C LEU A 314 11.40 -15.64 3.62
N ASN A 315 11.19 -16.95 3.72
CA ASN A 315 12.15 -17.95 3.26
C ASN A 315 12.41 -17.84 1.75
N LEU A 316 11.41 -17.49 0.94
CA LEU A 316 11.60 -17.19 -0.47
C LEU A 316 12.50 -15.97 -0.68
N MET A 317 12.25 -14.86 0.04
CA MET A 317 13.09 -13.66 -0.07
C MET A 317 14.55 -13.94 0.29
N LEU A 318 14.79 -14.84 1.25
CA LEU A 318 16.12 -15.20 1.76
C LEU A 318 16.73 -16.45 1.09
N ALA A 319 16.07 -17.03 0.08
CA ALA A 319 16.56 -18.23 -0.60
C ALA A 319 17.91 -17.97 -1.31
N GLU A 320 18.87 -18.87 -1.09
CA GLU A 320 20.24 -18.76 -1.60
C GLU A 320 20.47 -19.60 -2.87
N ASP A 321 19.54 -20.50 -3.20
CA ASP A 321 19.61 -21.37 -4.38
C ASP A 321 18.31 -21.39 -5.20
N ASP A 322 18.43 -21.72 -6.49
CA ASP A 322 17.32 -21.70 -7.44
C ASP A 322 16.29 -22.82 -7.20
N ILE A 323 16.68 -23.96 -6.61
CA ILE A 323 15.80 -25.11 -6.37
C ILE A 323 14.83 -24.75 -5.25
N THR A 324 15.37 -24.30 -4.12
CA THR A 324 14.58 -23.83 -2.97
C THR A 324 13.69 -22.66 -3.38
N ALA A 325 14.24 -21.68 -4.11
CA ALA A 325 13.48 -20.54 -4.60
C ALA A 325 12.30 -20.96 -5.49
N SER A 326 12.51 -21.87 -6.43
CA SER A 326 11.46 -22.35 -7.34
C SER A 326 10.35 -23.08 -6.58
N MET A 327 10.70 -23.92 -5.59
CA MET A 327 9.72 -24.62 -4.77
C MET A 327 8.85 -23.63 -3.97
N LEU A 328 9.47 -22.68 -3.27
CA LEU A 328 8.77 -21.69 -2.44
C LEU A 328 7.92 -20.74 -3.29
N ALA A 329 8.44 -20.26 -4.41
CA ALA A 329 7.70 -19.39 -5.33
C ALA A 329 6.44 -20.08 -5.88
N ASN A 330 6.51 -21.37 -6.21
CA ASN A 330 5.35 -22.16 -6.64
C ASN A 330 4.30 -22.25 -5.51
N GLN A 331 4.71 -22.41 -4.24
CA GLN A 331 3.79 -22.43 -3.11
C GLN A 331 3.04 -21.08 -2.99
N LEU A 332 3.75 -19.94 -3.10
CA LEU A 332 3.13 -18.62 -3.07
C LEU A 332 2.14 -18.43 -4.22
N ASN A 333 2.52 -18.85 -5.43
CA ASN A 333 1.64 -18.71 -6.59
C ASN A 333 0.38 -19.57 -6.47
N ASN A 334 0.49 -20.80 -5.99
CA ASN A 334 -0.66 -21.67 -5.75
C ASN A 334 -1.59 -21.10 -4.68
N ALA A 335 -1.03 -20.56 -3.59
CA ALA A 335 -1.81 -19.86 -2.56
C ALA A 335 -2.54 -18.63 -3.14
N ASN A 336 -1.88 -17.86 -4.02
CA ASN A 336 -2.48 -16.71 -4.67
C ASN A 336 -3.61 -17.10 -5.64
N ILE A 337 -3.44 -18.16 -6.44
CA ILE A 337 -4.48 -18.69 -7.32
C ILE A 337 -5.71 -19.12 -6.49
N LYS A 338 -5.48 -19.90 -5.42
CA LYS A 338 -6.56 -20.32 -4.52
C LYS A 338 -7.27 -19.12 -3.88
N ARG A 339 -6.50 -18.14 -3.41
CA ARG A 339 -7.04 -16.90 -2.86
C ARG A 339 -7.90 -16.14 -3.88
N GLN A 340 -7.45 -16.01 -5.15
CA GLN A 340 -8.20 -15.34 -6.21
C GLN A 340 -9.51 -16.05 -6.52
N GLN A 341 -9.50 -17.38 -6.64
CA GLN A 341 -10.71 -18.18 -6.86
C GLN A 341 -11.73 -18.00 -5.72
N GLN A 342 -11.30 -18.19 -4.48
CA GLN A 342 -12.16 -18.00 -3.32
C GLN A 342 -12.68 -16.56 -3.20
N GLN A 343 -11.85 -15.58 -3.51
CA GLN A 343 -12.26 -14.19 -3.50
C GLN A 343 -13.33 -13.92 -4.58
N GLU A 344 -13.16 -14.41 -5.80
CA GLU A 344 -14.14 -14.23 -6.89
C GLU A 344 -15.48 -14.88 -6.55
N GLU A 345 -15.47 -16.13 -6.11
CA GLU A 345 -16.69 -16.85 -5.68
C GLU A 345 -17.42 -16.13 -4.55
N ASN A 346 -16.69 -15.74 -3.50
CA ASN A 346 -17.30 -15.08 -2.35
C ASN A 346 -17.75 -13.65 -2.68
N THR A 347 -17.07 -12.96 -3.60
CA THR A 347 -17.51 -11.64 -4.08
C THR A 347 -18.82 -11.73 -4.85
N LEU A 348 -18.99 -12.73 -5.71
CA LEU A 348 -20.25 -12.95 -6.42
C LEU A 348 -21.41 -13.21 -5.45
N LYS A 349 -21.20 -14.07 -4.45
CA LYS A 349 -22.19 -14.30 -3.38
C LYS A 349 -22.50 -13.03 -2.59
N ALA A 350 -21.48 -12.24 -2.27
CA ALA A 350 -21.66 -10.98 -1.55
C ALA A 350 -22.53 -9.99 -2.36
N ILE A 351 -22.28 -9.87 -3.67
CA ILE A 351 -23.09 -9.04 -4.57
C ILE A 351 -24.55 -9.51 -4.57
N GLU A 352 -24.79 -10.82 -4.70
CA GLU A 352 -26.13 -11.39 -4.66
C GLU A 352 -26.87 -11.10 -3.33
N ILE A 353 -26.15 -11.20 -2.20
CA ILE A 353 -26.70 -10.85 -0.88
C ILE A 353 -27.06 -9.36 -0.84
N VAL A 354 -26.15 -8.48 -1.27
CA VAL A 354 -26.37 -7.03 -1.28
C VAL A 354 -27.59 -6.67 -2.12
N GLU A 355 -27.70 -7.18 -3.35
CA GLU A 355 -28.81 -6.91 -4.26
C GLU A 355 -30.17 -7.38 -3.70
N LYS A 356 -30.17 -8.45 -2.89
CA LYS A 356 -31.41 -8.99 -2.27
C LYS A 356 -31.79 -8.34 -0.96
N THR A 357 -30.84 -7.80 -0.19
CA THR A 357 -31.06 -7.45 1.22
C THR A 357 -30.83 -5.98 1.57
N VAL A 358 -30.19 -5.21 0.69
CA VAL A 358 -29.85 -3.81 0.94
C VAL A 358 -30.88 -2.89 0.28
N ASP A 359 -31.49 -2.03 1.08
CA ASP A 359 -32.32 -0.93 0.60
C ASP A 359 -31.43 0.24 0.17
N PHE A 360 -31.13 0.32 -1.13
CA PHE A 360 -30.23 1.33 -1.67
C PHE A 360 -30.72 2.78 -1.52
N GLU A 361 -32.02 3.00 -1.30
CA GLU A 361 -32.59 4.34 -1.08
C GLU A 361 -32.37 4.80 0.36
N ASN A 362 -32.48 3.91 1.33
CA ASN A 362 -32.47 4.23 2.75
C ASN A 362 -31.20 3.81 3.49
N GLU A 363 -30.36 2.96 2.90
CA GLU A 363 -29.13 2.49 3.51
C GLU A 363 -27.87 3.08 2.84
N HIS A 364 -27.07 3.74 3.66
CA HIS A 364 -25.82 4.39 3.22
C HIS A 364 -24.58 3.53 3.46
N ILE A 365 -24.69 2.53 4.34
CA ILE A 365 -23.63 1.57 4.66
C ILE A 365 -24.14 0.15 4.45
N ILE A 366 -23.37 -0.65 3.72
CA ILE A 366 -23.66 -2.06 3.47
C ILE A 366 -23.12 -2.89 4.62
N VAL A 367 -23.98 -3.72 5.24
CA VAL A 367 -23.59 -4.67 6.31
C VAL A 367 -24.08 -6.05 5.94
N ILE A 368 -23.13 -6.97 5.66
CA ILE A 368 -23.42 -8.34 5.26
C ILE A 368 -22.49 -9.34 5.95
N GLY A 369 -22.91 -10.61 6.01
CA GLY A 369 -22.07 -11.67 6.56
C GLY A 369 -22.51 -13.05 6.11
N ASP A 370 -21.57 -14.00 6.14
CA ASP A 370 -21.81 -15.41 5.81
C ASP A 370 -20.85 -16.32 6.60
N LYS A 371 -21.33 -17.52 6.97
CA LYS A 371 -20.54 -18.52 7.70
C LYS A 371 -19.43 -19.19 6.87
N ASN A 372 -19.57 -19.15 5.54
CA ASN A 372 -18.62 -19.80 4.62
C ASN A 372 -17.49 -18.86 4.20
N TRP A 373 -17.51 -17.60 4.62
CA TRP A 373 -16.45 -16.66 4.26
C TRP A 373 -15.23 -16.79 5.16
N HIS A 374 -14.07 -16.97 4.54
CA HIS A 374 -12.81 -17.07 5.27
C HIS A 374 -12.40 -15.71 5.89
N PRO A 375 -12.08 -15.64 7.21
CA PRO A 375 -11.74 -14.38 7.89
C PRO A 375 -10.58 -13.60 7.24
N GLY A 376 -9.63 -14.28 6.59
CA GLY A 376 -8.52 -13.67 5.87
C GLY A 376 -8.91 -12.98 4.56
N LEU A 377 -10.14 -13.22 4.03
CA LEU A 377 -10.61 -12.72 2.74
C LEU A 377 -11.69 -11.64 2.84
N ILE A 378 -12.39 -11.52 3.99
CA ILE A 378 -13.51 -10.57 4.15
C ILE A 378 -13.12 -9.12 3.85
N GLY A 379 -11.89 -8.70 4.16
CA GLY A 379 -11.41 -7.36 3.84
C GLY A 379 -11.26 -7.10 2.32
N LEU A 380 -10.96 -8.14 1.53
CA LEU A 380 -10.91 -8.05 0.07
C LEU A 380 -12.32 -8.00 -0.53
N ILE A 381 -13.24 -8.77 0.05
CA ILE A 381 -14.66 -8.76 -0.33
C ILE A 381 -15.27 -7.39 0.00
N ALA A 382 -15.02 -6.87 1.21
CA ALA A 382 -15.50 -5.54 1.62
C ALA A 382 -15.03 -4.43 0.68
N GLY A 383 -13.74 -4.45 0.30
CA GLY A 383 -13.20 -3.50 -0.67
C GLY A 383 -13.90 -3.59 -2.03
N LYS A 384 -14.18 -4.81 -2.49
CA LYS A 384 -14.86 -5.01 -3.78
C LYS A 384 -16.31 -4.59 -3.77
N VAL A 385 -17.03 -4.86 -2.67
CA VAL A 385 -18.40 -4.41 -2.46
C VAL A 385 -18.45 -2.88 -2.37
N ALA A 386 -17.57 -2.26 -1.59
CA ALA A 386 -17.51 -0.80 -1.48
C ALA A 386 -17.21 -0.12 -2.82
N GLU A 387 -16.28 -0.67 -3.61
CA GLU A 387 -15.95 -0.17 -4.96
C GLU A 387 -17.16 -0.27 -5.91
N LEU A 388 -17.85 -1.41 -5.91
CA LEU A 388 -18.94 -1.66 -6.87
C LEU A 388 -20.18 -0.82 -6.57
N PHE A 389 -20.57 -0.74 -5.31
CA PHE A 389 -21.81 -0.06 -4.90
C PHE A 389 -21.58 1.40 -4.47
N HIS A 390 -20.32 1.89 -4.45
CA HIS A 390 -19.95 3.23 -4.00
C HIS A 390 -20.50 3.58 -2.61
N LYS A 391 -20.55 2.59 -1.71
CA LYS A 391 -20.99 2.74 -0.31
C LYS A 391 -19.96 2.08 0.62
N PRO A 392 -19.74 2.61 1.83
CA PRO A 392 -18.96 1.90 2.83
C PRO A 392 -19.54 0.50 3.05
N ALA A 393 -18.67 -0.50 3.22
CA ALA A 393 -19.09 -1.88 3.36
C ALA A 393 -18.43 -2.55 4.56
N LEU A 394 -19.24 -3.21 5.39
CA LEU A 394 -18.85 -4.12 6.46
C LEU A 394 -19.16 -5.54 6.03
N VAL A 395 -18.14 -6.39 6.00
CA VAL A 395 -18.27 -7.80 5.63
C VAL A 395 -17.82 -8.67 6.78
N CYS A 396 -18.68 -9.59 7.20
CA CYS A 396 -18.50 -10.43 8.38
C CYS A 396 -18.35 -11.90 8.02
N SER A 397 -17.40 -12.58 8.67
CA SER A 397 -17.26 -14.04 8.70
C SER A 397 -17.85 -14.55 10.01
N PHE A 398 -18.85 -15.41 9.95
CA PHE A 398 -19.48 -16.00 11.14
C PHE A 398 -18.66 -17.17 11.64
N LYS A 399 -18.40 -17.21 12.94
CA LYS A 399 -17.68 -18.30 13.63
C LYS A 399 -18.67 -19.19 14.36
N ASP A 400 -18.28 -20.44 14.62
CA ASP A 400 -19.10 -21.41 15.34
C ASP A 400 -19.29 -21.06 16.84
N ASP A 401 -18.47 -20.15 17.40
CA ASP A 401 -18.56 -19.66 18.77
C ASP A 401 -19.66 -18.57 18.98
N GLY A 402 -20.46 -18.28 17.95
CA GLY A 402 -21.52 -17.26 18.02
C GLY A 402 -21.03 -15.83 17.75
N TYR A 403 -19.74 -15.65 17.45
CA TYR A 403 -19.18 -14.35 17.10
C TYR A 403 -18.93 -14.22 15.60
N ALA A 404 -18.95 -12.98 15.13
CA ALA A 404 -18.56 -12.59 13.78
C ALA A 404 -17.26 -11.78 13.83
N LYS A 405 -16.30 -12.14 12.98
CA LYS A 405 -15.14 -11.31 12.68
C LYS A 405 -15.50 -10.44 11.47
N GLY A 406 -15.43 -9.11 11.62
CA GLY A 406 -15.77 -8.17 10.58
C GLY A 406 -14.57 -7.42 10.03
N SER A 407 -14.66 -7.02 8.78
CA SER A 407 -13.74 -6.08 8.13
C SER A 407 -14.52 -5.03 7.36
N CYS A 408 -14.11 -3.77 7.52
CA CYS A 408 -14.72 -2.63 6.88
C CYS A 408 -13.84 -2.08 5.78
N ARG A 409 -14.48 -1.52 4.76
CA ARG A 409 -13.84 -0.64 3.79
C ARG A 409 -14.76 0.54 3.53
N SER A 410 -14.15 1.73 3.47
CA SER A 410 -14.89 2.96 3.22
C SER A 410 -14.73 3.44 1.78
N VAL A 411 -15.53 4.43 1.44
CA VAL A 411 -15.42 5.22 0.21
C VAL A 411 -14.85 6.60 0.57
N ARG A 412 -14.46 7.38 -0.46
CA ARG A 412 -14.01 8.76 -0.28
C ARG A 412 -15.07 9.55 0.50
N ASP A 413 -14.59 10.45 1.34
CA ASP A 413 -15.40 11.38 2.15
C ASP A 413 -16.25 10.75 3.26
N PHE A 414 -16.01 9.47 3.60
CA PHE A 414 -16.64 8.82 4.74
C PHE A 414 -15.61 8.15 5.66
N ASN A 415 -15.46 8.63 6.89
CA ASN A 415 -14.61 8.00 7.90
C ASN A 415 -15.35 6.84 8.57
N ILE A 416 -14.99 5.61 8.20
CA ILE A 416 -15.65 4.41 8.77
C ILE A 416 -15.31 4.21 10.25
N LEU A 417 -14.12 4.65 10.71
CA LEU A 417 -13.72 4.49 12.09
C LEU A 417 -14.57 5.35 13.03
N ASP A 418 -14.92 6.58 12.62
CA ASP A 418 -15.82 7.45 13.39
C ASP A 418 -17.23 6.83 13.49
N ALA A 419 -17.71 6.24 12.40
CA ALA A 419 -18.98 5.51 12.41
C ALA A 419 -18.97 4.34 13.41
N LEU A 420 -17.87 3.55 13.43
CA LEU A 420 -17.69 2.45 14.37
C LEU A 420 -17.52 2.93 15.83
N LYS A 421 -16.92 4.09 16.04
CA LYS A 421 -16.76 4.74 17.36
C LYS A 421 -18.03 5.43 17.83
N SER A 422 -19.09 5.53 17.02
CA SER A 422 -20.38 6.07 17.49
C SER A 422 -20.91 5.27 18.69
N GLU A 423 -21.55 5.94 19.64
CA GLU A 423 -21.97 5.35 20.92
C GLU A 423 -22.76 4.04 20.75
N LYS A 424 -23.74 4.05 19.85
CA LYS A 424 -24.59 2.87 19.58
C LYS A 424 -23.83 1.71 18.95
N ALA A 425 -22.94 1.98 18.01
CA ALA A 425 -22.15 0.96 17.35
C ALA A 425 -21.06 0.40 18.28
N TRP A 426 -20.39 1.29 19.03
CA TRP A 426 -19.32 0.92 19.96
C TRP A 426 -19.76 -0.04 21.06
N ALA A 427 -21.00 0.09 21.54
CA ALA A 427 -21.58 -0.77 22.56
C ALA A 427 -21.81 -2.22 22.09
N LEU A 428 -21.86 -2.48 20.78
CA LEU A 428 -22.17 -3.79 20.22
C LEU A 428 -20.95 -4.70 20.02
N PHE A 429 -19.74 -4.14 20.11
CA PHE A 429 -18.52 -4.91 19.90
C PHE A 429 -18.17 -5.80 21.09
N LYS A 430 -17.47 -6.90 20.77
CA LYS A 430 -16.91 -7.81 21.76
C LYS A 430 -15.91 -7.07 22.64
N LYS A 431 -15.96 -7.36 23.95
CA LYS A 431 -14.98 -6.88 24.93
C LYS A 431 -13.96 -7.96 25.21
N ARG A 432 -12.69 -7.58 25.42
CA ARG A 432 -11.64 -8.45 25.95
C ARG A 432 -11.78 -8.59 27.46
N ALA A 433 -10.99 -9.50 28.06
CA ALA A 433 -10.98 -9.71 29.50
C ALA A 433 -10.57 -8.45 30.31
N ASP A 434 -9.76 -7.58 29.73
CA ASP A 434 -9.34 -6.30 30.28
C ASP A 434 -10.37 -5.17 30.09
N GLY A 435 -11.52 -5.48 29.48
CA GLY A 435 -12.59 -4.51 29.17
C GLY A 435 -12.40 -3.73 27.88
N SER A 436 -11.26 -3.86 27.19
CA SER A 436 -11.01 -3.20 25.93
C SER A 436 -11.90 -3.75 24.80
N THR A 437 -12.25 -2.88 23.85
CA THR A 437 -13.13 -3.23 22.73
C THR A 437 -12.33 -3.87 21.58
N VAL A 438 -12.85 -4.95 20.99
CA VAL A 438 -12.24 -5.58 19.82
C VAL A 438 -12.70 -4.83 18.56
N CYS A 439 -12.21 -3.64 18.37
CA CYS A 439 -12.41 -2.81 17.19
C CYS A 439 -11.22 -1.88 17.02
N GLY A 440 -10.72 -1.73 15.77
CA GLY A 440 -9.60 -0.84 15.47
C GLY A 440 -9.36 -0.73 13.98
N GLY A 441 -8.60 0.31 13.58
CA GLY A 441 -8.28 0.59 12.18
C GLY A 441 -8.13 2.08 11.91
N HIS A 442 -8.34 2.47 10.67
CA HIS A 442 -8.20 3.83 10.15
C HIS A 442 -9.47 4.29 9.44
N ALA A 443 -9.51 5.55 8.99
CA ALA A 443 -10.66 6.15 8.33
C ALA A 443 -11.23 5.33 7.16
N PHE A 444 -10.39 4.61 6.41
CA PHE A 444 -10.81 3.86 5.21
C PHE A 444 -10.90 2.35 5.41
N ALA A 445 -10.35 1.82 6.51
CA ALA A 445 -10.33 0.38 6.76
C ALA A 445 -10.27 0.08 8.26
N ALA A 446 -11.14 -0.81 8.73
CA ALA A 446 -11.16 -1.23 10.13
C ALA A 446 -11.51 -2.72 10.25
N GLY A 447 -11.16 -3.29 11.41
CA GLY A 447 -11.54 -4.65 11.79
C GLY A 447 -12.22 -4.67 13.16
N PHE A 448 -13.11 -5.64 13.38
CA PHE A 448 -13.85 -5.75 14.63
C PHE A 448 -14.32 -7.18 14.89
N GLU A 449 -14.77 -7.45 16.13
CA GLU A 449 -15.56 -8.64 16.49
C GLU A 449 -16.83 -8.24 17.23
N LEU A 450 -17.95 -8.91 16.91
CA LEU A 450 -19.24 -8.75 17.59
C LEU A 450 -20.01 -10.07 17.63
N ALA A 451 -21.01 -10.18 18.54
CA ALA A 451 -21.92 -11.31 18.51
C ALA A 451 -22.76 -11.29 17.22
N ILE A 452 -23.00 -12.44 16.59
CA ILE A 452 -23.76 -12.54 15.34
C ILE A 452 -25.15 -11.91 15.49
N ASP A 453 -25.79 -12.12 16.64
CA ASP A 453 -27.13 -11.56 16.96
C ASP A 453 -27.16 -10.05 16.99
N ASN A 454 -26.00 -9.38 17.17
CA ASN A 454 -25.88 -7.93 17.15
C ASN A 454 -25.76 -7.34 15.73
N LEU A 455 -25.64 -8.16 14.70
CA LEU A 455 -25.44 -7.67 13.34
C LEU A 455 -26.59 -6.79 12.82
N PRO A 456 -27.88 -7.11 13.06
CA PRO A 456 -28.98 -6.21 12.69
C PRO A 456 -28.94 -4.86 13.41
N ALA A 457 -28.62 -4.86 14.72
CA ALA A 457 -28.45 -3.62 15.49
C ALA A 457 -27.26 -2.79 15.00
N MET A 458 -26.15 -3.43 14.63
CA MET A 458 -24.99 -2.76 14.02
C MET A 458 -25.36 -2.10 12.68
N ARG A 459 -26.10 -2.82 11.82
CA ARG A 459 -26.57 -2.27 10.54
C ARG A 459 -27.42 -1.02 10.75
N GLN A 460 -28.34 -1.07 11.73
CA GLN A 460 -29.17 0.09 12.08
C GLN A 460 -28.34 1.25 12.62
N ALA A 461 -27.48 1.01 13.62
CA ALA A 461 -26.67 2.04 14.25
C ALA A 461 -25.76 2.78 13.25
N LEU A 462 -25.12 2.05 12.35
CA LEU A 462 -24.24 2.63 11.34
C LEU A 462 -25.01 3.44 10.29
N ASN A 463 -26.19 2.96 9.85
CA ASN A 463 -27.01 3.69 8.90
C ASN A 463 -27.65 4.93 9.54
N ASP A 464 -27.99 4.90 10.85
CA ASP A 464 -28.44 6.09 11.60
C ASP A 464 -27.32 7.13 11.67
N TYR A 465 -26.09 6.70 11.99
CA TYR A 465 -24.92 7.58 11.99
C TYR A 465 -24.67 8.19 10.61
N ALA A 466 -24.66 7.37 9.55
CA ALA A 466 -24.44 7.86 8.20
C ALA A 466 -25.47 8.91 7.78
N ARG A 467 -26.76 8.68 8.08
CA ARG A 467 -27.83 9.68 7.84
C ARG A 467 -27.62 10.98 8.57
N SER A 468 -27.03 10.94 9.77
CA SER A 468 -26.80 12.16 10.58
C SER A 468 -25.70 13.06 10.01
N ILE A 469 -24.76 12.52 9.24
CA ILE A 469 -23.60 13.27 8.70
C ILE A 469 -23.65 13.51 7.19
N VAL A 470 -24.29 12.63 6.42
CA VAL A 470 -24.25 12.68 4.94
C VAL A 470 -25.41 13.51 4.35
N GLY A 471 -26.36 14.00 5.15
CA GLY A 471 -27.50 14.79 4.69
C GLY A 471 -28.34 14.03 3.65
N GLU A 472 -28.34 14.45 2.41
CA GLU A 472 -28.93 13.72 1.29
C GLU A 472 -27.90 12.84 0.57
N VAL A 473 -28.30 11.67 0.08
CA VAL A 473 -27.53 10.64 -0.64
C VAL A 473 -26.47 11.23 -1.56
N ILE A 474 -25.23 10.67 -1.55
CA ILE A 474 -24.21 10.97 -2.56
C ILE A 474 -24.77 10.56 -3.94
N LYS A 475 -25.27 11.53 -4.69
CA LYS A 475 -25.96 11.32 -5.97
C LYS A 475 -25.03 11.28 -7.16
N GLU A 476 -23.79 11.78 -7.02
CA GLU A 476 -22.86 11.94 -8.14
C GLU A 476 -21.50 11.28 -7.84
N LYS A 477 -20.98 10.55 -8.81
CA LYS A 477 -19.59 10.09 -8.78
C LYS A 477 -18.71 11.20 -9.34
N ILE A 478 -17.81 11.78 -8.54
CA ILE A 478 -16.86 12.79 -9.01
C ILE A 478 -15.56 12.11 -9.44
N ILE A 479 -15.11 12.39 -10.66
CA ILE A 479 -13.77 12.05 -11.15
C ILE A 479 -12.97 13.36 -11.26
N GLU A 480 -11.94 13.49 -10.43
CA GLU A 480 -10.99 14.61 -10.51
C GLU A 480 -9.95 14.36 -11.61
N VAL A 481 -9.89 15.25 -12.56
CA VAL A 481 -9.00 15.20 -13.72
C VAL A 481 -7.83 16.16 -13.51
N ASP A 482 -6.59 15.69 -13.69
CA ASP A 482 -5.39 16.50 -13.47
C ASP A 482 -5.19 17.53 -14.59
N SER A 483 -5.43 17.18 -15.86
CA SER A 483 -5.21 18.08 -16.98
C SER A 483 -6.03 17.76 -18.22
N LYS A 484 -6.33 18.81 -19.02
CA LYS A 484 -6.75 18.63 -20.42
C LYS A 484 -5.53 18.36 -21.30
N ILE A 485 -5.70 17.49 -22.29
CA ILE A 485 -4.69 17.19 -23.30
C ILE A 485 -5.34 17.19 -24.68
N GLN A 486 -4.67 17.76 -25.68
CA GLN A 486 -5.12 17.71 -27.06
C GLN A 486 -4.80 16.35 -27.67
N PHE A 487 -5.63 15.87 -28.60
CA PHE A 487 -5.43 14.55 -29.19
C PHE A 487 -4.05 14.38 -29.86
N HIS A 488 -3.56 15.41 -30.53
CA HIS A 488 -2.24 15.42 -31.17
C HIS A 488 -1.05 15.36 -30.19
N ASP A 489 -1.28 15.71 -28.91
CA ASP A 489 -0.28 15.60 -27.85
C ASP A 489 -0.21 14.19 -27.23
N LEU A 490 -1.11 13.29 -27.63
CA LEU A 490 -1.11 11.89 -27.20
C LEU A 490 -0.01 11.11 -27.95
N ASN A 491 1.23 11.34 -27.58
CA ASN A 491 2.39 10.78 -28.27
C ASN A 491 3.49 10.35 -27.29
N GLN A 492 4.49 9.61 -27.80
CA GLN A 492 5.59 9.08 -27.02
C GLN A 492 6.41 10.16 -26.30
N LYS A 493 6.54 11.36 -26.91
CA LYS A 493 7.29 12.47 -26.31
C LYS A 493 6.61 12.94 -25.01
N THR A 494 5.30 13.14 -25.06
CA THR A 494 4.50 13.53 -23.87
C THR A 494 4.56 12.44 -22.80
N TYR A 495 4.45 11.17 -23.19
CA TYR A 495 4.58 10.05 -22.25
C TYR A 495 5.97 10.00 -21.58
N ASN A 496 7.03 10.26 -22.32
CA ASN A 496 8.39 10.32 -21.75
C ASN A 496 8.54 11.45 -20.72
N HIS A 497 7.86 12.59 -20.90
CA HIS A 497 7.79 13.64 -19.88
C HIS A 497 6.94 13.23 -18.68
N LEU A 498 5.86 12.49 -18.91
CA LEU A 498 5.06 11.92 -17.82
C LEU A 498 5.90 10.97 -16.94
N LEU A 499 6.75 10.16 -17.54
CA LEU A 499 7.64 9.25 -16.78
C LEU A 499 8.63 9.97 -15.87
N LYS A 500 9.02 11.22 -16.18
CA LYS A 500 9.92 12.02 -15.31
C LYS A 500 9.29 12.35 -13.95
N ILE A 501 7.96 12.37 -13.88
CA ILE A 501 7.24 12.63 -12.62
C ILE A 501 6.80 11.34 -11.90
N SER A 502 7.15 10.17 -12.43
CA SER A 502 7.03 8.87 -11.74
C SER A 502 8.11 8.73 -10.63
N PRO A 503 8.09 7.70 -9.76
CA PRO A 503 7.09 6.63 -9.67
C PRO A 503 5.73 7.10 -9.17
N PHE A 504 4.67 6.45 -9.66
CA PHE A 504 3.30 6.71 -9.24
C PHE A 504 2.85 5.73 -8.15
N GLY A 505 1.98 6.20 -7.25
CA GLY A 505 1.47 5.43 -6.11
C GLY A 505 0.64 6.31 -5.18
N GLY A 506 0.56 5.97 -3.90
CA GLY A 506 -0.10 6.80 -2.89
C GLY A 506 0.40 8.24 -2.92
N GLY A 507 -0.47 9.23 -2.86
CA GLY A 507 -0.11 10.65 -2.90
C GLY A 507 0.36 11.18 -4.26
N ASN A 508 1.13 10.41 -5.03
CA ASN A 508 1.52 10.73 -6.41
C ASN A 508 0.84 9.78 -7.41
N VAL A 509 -0.49 9.84 -7.50
CA VAL A 509 -1.28 8.95 -8.37
C VAL A 509 -0.95 9.17 -9.85
N ASN A 510 -1.15 8.11 -10.68
CA ASN A 510 -1.00 8.26 -12.13
C ASN A 510 -2.00 9.32 -12.64
N PRO A 511 -1.54 10.37 -13.34
CA PRO A 511 -2.41 11.47 -13.74
C PRO A 511 -3.56 11.05 -14.64
N LEU A 512 -4.74 11.60 -14.35
CA LEU A 512 -5.91 11.49 -15.20
C LEU A 512 -5.96 12.68 -16.17
N PHE A 513 -6.04 12.36 -17.43
CA PHE A 513 -6.19 13.34 -18.50
C PHE A 513 -7.60 13.29 -19.10
N VAL A 514 -8.06 14.43 -19.61
CA VAL A 514 -9.29 14.49 -20.42
C VAL A 514 -8.95 15.01 -21.83
N THR A 515 -9.45 14.30 -22.85
CA THR A 515 -9.52 14.78 -24.23
C THR A 515 -10.94 14.78 -24.72
N GLN A 516 -11.27 15.70 -25.64
CA GLN A 516 -12.63 15.90 -26.13
C GLN A 516 -12.71 15.59 -27.62
N ASN A 517 -13.91 15.25 -28.08
CA ASN A 517 -14.24 15.03 -29.49
C ASN A 517 -13.42 13.92 -30.17
N ALA A 518 -13.07 12.87 -29.45
CA ALA A 518 -12.44 11.68 -30.03
C ALA A 518 -13.48 10.83 -30.75
N LYS A 519 -13.19 10.42 -31.98
CA LYS A 519 -14.07 9.56 -32.78
C LYS A 519 -13.72 8.09 -32.57
N ILE A 520 -14.69 7.24 -32.28
CA ILE A 520 -14.51 5.80 -32.13
C ILE A 520 -14.30 5.17 -33.53
N LEU A 521 -13.14 4.54 -33.75
CA LEU A 521 -12.85 3.75 -34.96
C LEU A 521 -13.16 2.26 -34.77
N GLU A 522 -12.86 1.73 -33.58
CA GLU A 522 -13.11 0.34 -33.22
C GLU A 522 -13.57 0.24 -31.78
N ILE A 523 -14.49 -0.67 -31.51
CA ILE A 523 -14.90 -1.05 -30.18
C ILE A 523 -15.14 -2.56 -30.16
N LYS A 524 -14.46 -3.28 -29.28
CA LYS A 524 -14.55 -4.74 -29.15
C LYS A 524 -14.65 -5.14 -27.69
N SER A 525 -15.64 -5.95 -27.36
CA SER A 525 -15.71 -6.63 -26.07
C SER A 525 -14.70 -7.77 -26.02
N ILE A 526 -13.98 -7.90 -24.92
CA ILE A 526 -12.99 -8.94 -24.67
C ILE A 526 -13.22 -9.61 -23.30
N SER A 527 -12.60 -10.77 -23.09
CA SER A 527 -12.68 -11.52 -21.82
C SER A 527 -14.11 -11.80 -21.37
N ASN A 528 -14.92 -12.42 -22.27
CA ASN A 528 -16.32 -12.76 -22.02
C ASN A 528 -17.18 -11.57 -21.58
N GLY A 529 -16.97 -10.41 -22.18
CA GLY A 529 -17.76 -9.23 -21.88
C GLY A 529 -17.31 -8.43 -20.66
N LYS A 530 -16.21 -8.79 -20.02
CA LYS A 530 -15.71 -8.08 -18.83
C LYS A 530 -15.03 -6.75 -19.17
N HIS A 531 -14.41 -6.63 -20.35
CA HIS A 531 -13.58 -5.48 -20.76
C HIS A 531 -13.89 -5.03 -22.18
N CYS A 532 -13.47 -3.81 -22.54
CA CYS A 532 -13.48 -3.35 -23.93
C CYS A 532 -12.08 -2.95 -24.41
N LYS A 533 -11.80 -3.23 -25.68
CA LYS A 533 -10.69 -2.69 -26.44
C LYS A 533 -11.22 -1.70 -27.45
N LEU A 534 -10.64 -0.51 -27.51
CA LEU A 534 -11.09 0.59 -28.35
C LEU A 534 -9.94 1.15 -29.18
N LYS A 535 -10.31 1.86 -30.26
CA LYS A 535 -9.40 2.66 -31.05
C LYS A 535 -10.08 3.98 -31.40
N PHE A 536 -9.37 5.07 -31.22
CA PHE A 536 -9.87 6.44 -31.43
C PHE A 536 -9.06 7.19 -32.48
N THR A 537 -9.66 8.22 -33.07
CA THR A 537 -9.01 9.20 -33.96
C THR A 537 -9.54 10.61 -33.67
N ASP A 538 -8.75 11.62 -34.04
CA ASP A 538 -9.16 13.02 -34.09
C ASP A 538 -9.83 13.42 -35.41
N GLY A 539 -9.77 12.54 -36.43
CA GLY A 539 -10.21 12.85 -37.78
C GLY A 539 -9.10 13.34 -38.73
N ASP A 540 -7.94 13.78 -38.20
CA ASP A 540 -6.81 14.32 -38.95
C ASP A 540 -5.72 13.28 -39.24
N GLY A 541 -6.05 12.00 -39.13
CA GLY A 541 -5.16 10.87 -39.42
C GLY A 541 -4.38 10.31 -38.24
N LEU A 542 -4.47 10.92 -37.08
CA LEU A 542 -3.94 10.35 -35.85
C LEU A 542 -4.91 9.29 -35.27
N TYR A 543 -4.34 8.25 -34.71
CA TYR A 543 -5.13 7.24 -34.01
C TYR A 543 -4.39 6.68 -32.80
N ILE A 544 -5.14 6.29 -31.75
CA ILE A 544 -4.61 5.72 -30.54
C ILE A 544 -5.47 4.53 -30.08
N SER A 545 -4.84 3.48 -29.60
CA SER A 545 -5.52 2.32 -29.00
C SER A 545 -5.79 2.58 -27.53
N ALA A 546 -6.85 1.97 -27.01
CA ALA A 546 -7.21 2.07 -25.61
C ALA A 546 -7.77 0.75 -25.06
N ASN A 547 -7.58 0.53 -23.76
CA ASN A 547 -8.20 -0.53 -23.00
C ASN A 547 -9.14 0.09 -21.94
N ALA A 548 -10.36 -0.42 -21.87
CA ALA A 548 -11.36 -0.06 -20.85
C ALA A 548 -11.59 -1.29 -19.96
N TRP A 549 -10.83 -1.37 -18.86
CA TRP A 549 -10.88 -2.48 -17.93
C TRP A 549 -12.18 -2.48 -17.12
N ARG A 550 -12.87 -3.64 -17.02
CA ARG A 550 -14.17 -3.80 -16.33
C ARG A 550 -15.29 -2.91 -16.90
N ARG A 551 -15.13 -2.41 -18.12
CA ARG A 551 -16.07 -1.56 -18.86
C ARG A 551 -16.67 -2.28 -20.07
N GLY A 552 -16.94 -3.58 -19.95
CA GLY A 552 -17.48 -4.37 -21.05
C GLY A 552 -18.81 -3.87 -21.59
N HIS A 553 -19.60 -3.18 -20.75
CA HIS A 553 -20.86 -2.54 -21.13
C HIS A 553 -20.70 -1.45 -22.20
N TYR A 554 -19.54 -0.81 -22.32
CA TYR A 554 -19.28 0.20 -23.35
C TYR A 554 -19.52 -0.32 -24.77
N SER A 555 -19.29 -1.60 -25.05
CA SER A 555 -19.60 -2.20 -26.35
C SER A 555 -21.11 -2.26 -26.68
N LYS A 556 -21.98 -1.99 -25.70
CA LYS A 556 -23.44 -1.90 -25.87
C LYS A 556 -23.93 -0.44 -25.86
N GLU A 557 -23.21 0.46 -25.20
CA GLU A 557 -23.57 1.87 -25.04
C GLU A 557 -23.06 2.74 -26.20
N PHE A 558 -21.89 2.39 -26.76
CA PHE A 558 -21.22 3.19 -27.80
C PHE A 558 -21.04 2.38 -29.08
N GLN A 559 -21.00 3.12 -30.21
CA GLN A 559 -20.85 2.54 -31.55
C GLN A 559 -19.67 3.16 -32.29
N VAL A 560 -19.22 2.48 -33.35
CA VAL A 560 -18.23 3.02 -34.29
C VAL A 560 -18.78 4.30 -34.92
N ASN A 561 -17.95 5.32 -35.02
CA ASN A 561 -18.22 6.70 -35.45
C ASN A 561 -18.85 7.62 -34.38
N ASP A 562 -19.18 7.15 -33.19
CA ASP A 562 -19.57 8.07 -32.12
C ASP A 562 -18.43 9.03 -31.78
N ILE A 563 -18.81 10.27 -31.46
CA ILE A 563 -17.89 11.30 -30.97
C ILE A 563 -18.01 11.35 -29.44
N VAL A 564 -16.87 11.16 -28.77
CA VAL A 564 -16.83 10.98 -27.32
C VAL A 564 -15.76 11.83 -26.67
N ASP A 565 -16.00 12.18 -25.41
CA ASP A 565 -15.01 12.72 -24.51
C ASP A 565 -14.47 11.59 -23.64
N LEU A 566 -13.17 11.60 -23.36
CA LEU A 566 -12.45 10.52 -22.68
C LEU A 566 -11.75 11.03 -21.43
N VAL A 567 -11.86 10.30 -20.32
CA VAL A 567 -10.97 10.41 -19.16
C VAL A 567 -10.12 9.15 -19.08
N PHE A 568 -8.80 9.32 -19.00
CA PHE A 568 -7.86 8.21 -19.12
C PHE A 568 -6.51 8.50 -18.47
N THR A 569 -5.73 7.42 -18.26
CA THR A 569 -4.28 7.47 -18.05
C THR A 569 -3.53 6.98 -19.29
N MET A 570 -2.25 7.32 -19.39
CA MET A 570 -1.37 6.86 -20.48
C MET A 570 -0.48 5.73 -19.99
N GLU A 571 -0.35 4.67 -20.81
CA GLU A 571 0.53 3.53 -20.55
C GLU A 571 1.21 3.03 -21.83
N ILE A 572 2.22 2.16 -21.69
CA ILE A 572 2.83 1.44 -22.82
C ILE A 572 2.28 0.02 -22.88
N ASP A 573 1.78 -0.39 -24.03
CA ASP A 573 1.41 -1.77 -24.29
C ASP A 573 2.68 -2.63 -24.52
N THR A 574 3.11 -3.30 -23.47
CA THR A 574 4.25 -4.24 -23.52
C THR A 574 3.82 -5.64 -23.97
N PHE A 575 2.50 -5.94 -23.96
CA PHE A 575 1.99 -7.27 -24.28
C PHE A 575 2.18 -7.64 -25.76
N THR A 576 2.04 -6.66 -26.66
CA THR A 576 2.23 -6.88 -28.11
C THR A 576 3.70 -6.86 -28.53
N GLY A 577 4.62 -6.54 -27.63
CA GLY A 577 6.07 -6.39 -27.91
C GLY A 577 6.45 -5.18 -28.78
N ARG A 578 5.49 -4.31 -29.12
CA ARG A 578 5.70 -3.11 -29.95
C ARG A 578 5.91 -1.83 -29.15
N ASN A 579 5.74 -1.89 -27.83
CA ASN A 579 5.85 -0.73 -26.90
C ASN A 579 5.07 0.51 -27.37
N ASN A 580 3.86 0.31 -27.87
CA ASN A 580 3.00 1.39 -28.34
C ASN A 580 2.34 2.10 -27.15
N LEU A 581 2.19 3.42 -27.28
CA LEU A 581 1.37 4.19 -26.33
C LEU A 581 -0.09 3.76 -26.46
N ILE A 582 -0.72 3.48 -25.32
CA ILE A 582 -2.15 3.18 -25.20
C ILE A 582 -2.80 4.03 -24.11
N LEU A 583 -4.10 4.22 -24.21
CA LEU A 583 -4.90 4.84 -23.16
C LEU A 583 -5.56 3.75 -22.29
N ILE A 584 -5.58 3.97 -20.99
CA ILE A 584 -6.42 3.19 -20.05
C ILE A 584 -7.63 4.06 -19.70
N ILE A 585 -8.79 3.70 -20.20
CA ILE A 585 -10.01 4.49 -20.05
C ILE A 585 -10.57 4.32 -18.63
N GLU A 586 -10.66 5.46 -17.94
CA GLU A 586 -11.35 5.54 -16.65
C GLU A 586 -12.84 5.85 -16.82
N ASP A 587 -13.18 6.74 -17.75
CA ASP A 587 -14.58 7.05 -18.07
C ASP A 587 -14.72 7.61 -19.49
N MET A 588 -15.91 7.47 -20.09
CA MET A 588 -16.21 7.90 -21.46
C MET A 588 -17.66 8.38 -21.54
N LYS A 589 -17.89 9.48 -22.27
CA LYS A 589 -19.22 10.06 -22.49
C LYS A 589 -19.36 10.50 -23.94
N HIS A 590 -20.59 10.54 -24.46
CA HIS A 590 -20.85 11.26 -25.73
C HIS A 590 -20.47 12.73 -25.56
N SER A 591 -19.76 13.29 -26.55
CA SER A 591 -19.46 14.71 -26.55
C SER A 591 -20.74 15.53 -26.64
N SER A 592 -20.87 16.54 -25.78
CA SER A 592 -21.98 17.49 -25.88
C SER A 592 -21.80 18.28 -27.17
N MET A 593 -22.80 18.32 -28.04
CA MET A 593 -22.80 19.13 -29.29
C MET A 593 -22.66 20.62 -28.97
#